data_8ecb9c7b4073c4a4eae34247f1e8e92f
#
_entry.id   8ecb9c7b4073c4a4eae34247f1e8e92f
#
_cell.length_a   1.000
_cell.length_b   1.000
_cell.length_c   1.000
_cell.angle_alpha   90.00
_cell.angle_beta   90.00
_cell.angle_gamma   90.00
#
_symmetry.space_group_name_H-M   'P 1'
#
loop_
_entity.id
_entity.type
_entity.pdbx_description
1 polymer ?
#
loop_
_entity_poly.entity_id
_entity_poly.type
_entity_poly.pdbx_seq_one_letter_code
_entity_poly.pdbx_strand_id
1 'polypeptide(L)'
;MLQTTARIRELVKTTFVTYGFVTGADGVLQGVVTMRALLLADVSARLSDIMLRDPFTLAPELPLVDAARQVVARHFPVYPVCDASGRLVGTVRGRTLFEEQALEISAQAGAMVGVEKEERLATPWPRSLRFRHPWLQLNLLTAFLAAAVVGVFQGTIDRLVVLAVFLPVLAGQSGNTGCQALAVTLRGLTLGELRRGDARRLVAKEGLLGLLNGSLVGLTAGLGMLVVARAQGQPEAHVLAFVVFAAMTASCVVSGLAGALIPLTLRRLGADPATASSIVLTTATDVASMGLFLTLATLLVR
;
A
#
# COMPACT_ATOMS: atom_id res chain seq x y z
N MET A 1 -29.71 39.94 1.54
CA MET A 1 -28.33 40.28 1.95
C MET A 1 -28.26 40.87 3.38
N LEU A 2 -28.90 41.98 3.70
CA LEU A 2 -28.75 42.63 5.03
C LEU A 2 -28.97 41.70 6.23
N GLN A 3 -30.02 40.89 6.21
CA GLN A 3 -30.27 39.91 7.30
C GLN A 3 -29.18 38.85 7.40
N THR A 4 -28.72 38.34 6.29
CA THR A 4 -27.65 37.32 6.21
C THR A 4 -26.33 37.90 6.72
N THR A 5 -25.95 39.09 6.27
CA THR A 5 -24.73 39.80 6.69
C THR A 5 -24.73 40.12 8.18
N ALA A 6 -25.88 40.56 8.73
CA ALA A 6 -26.03 40.81 10.17
C ALA A 6 -25.83 39.50 10.97
N ARG A 7 -26.43 38.40 10.54
CA ARG A 7 -26.28 37.08 11.21
C ARG A 7 -24.88 36.58 11.14
N ILE A 8 -24.20 36.66 9.97
CA ILE A 8 -22.81 36.25 9.79
C ILE A 8 -21.89 37.11 10.68
N ARG A 9 -22.12 38.41 10.80
CA ARG A 9 -21.32 39.30 11.65
C ARG A 9 -21.32 38.87 13.13
N GLU A 10 -22.40 38.31 13.61
CA GLU A 10 -22.46 37.71 14.95
C GLU A 10 -21.69 36.38 15.02
N LEU A 11 -21.86 35.49 14.03
CA LEU A 11 -21.22 34.18 13.99
C LEU A 11 -19.70 34.29 13.87
N VAL A 12 -19.19 35.25 13.09
CA VAL A 12 -17.74 35.44 12.87
C VAL A 12 -17.00 35.81 14.14
N LYS A 13 -17.67 36.36 15.13
CA LYS A 13 -17.06 36.68 16.44
C LYS A 13 -16.61 35.42 17.21
N THR A 14 -17.26 34.28 16.97
CA THR A 14 -17.03 33.03 17.69
C THR A 14 -16.58 31.89 16.81
N THR A 15 -16.78 31.96 15.49
CA THR A 15 -16.55 30.87 14.57
C THR A 15 -15.91 31.37 13.27
N PHE A 16 -14.91 30.65 12.78
CA PHE A 16 -14.32 30.95 11.48
C PHE A 16 -15.26 30.50 10.36
N VAL A 17 -15.85 31.44 9.64
CA VAL A 17 -16.81 31.20 8.56
C VAL A 17 -16.17 31.46 7.22
N THR A 18 -16.04 30.41 6.38
CA THR A 18 -15.48 30.51 5.04
C THR A 18 -16.55 30.49 3.96
N TYR A 19 -17.57 29.67 4.15
CA TYR A 19 -18.69 29.45 3.22
C TYR A 19 -20.01 29.48 3.95
N GLY A 20 -21.07 29.97 3.24
CA GLY A 20 -22.47 29.78 3.60
C GLY A 20 -23.10 28.77 2.65
N PHE A 21 -23.72 27.74 3.18
CA PHE A 21 -24.52 26.79 2.40
C PHE A 21 -25.97 27.27 2.36
N VAL A 22 -26.50 27.44 1.15
CA VAL A 22 -27.86 27.94 0.93
C VAL A 22 -28.76 26.71 0.71
N THR A 23 -29.77 26.59 1.57
CA THR A 23 -30.75 25.51 1.50
C THR A 23 -32.15 26.08 1.24
N GLY A 24 -33.01 25.26 0.61
CA GLY A 24 -34.45 25.52 0.55
C GLY A 24 -35.13 25.35 1.90
N ALA A 25 -36.44 25.68 1.96
CA ALA A 25 -37.24 25.48 3.16
C ALA A 25 -37.36 24.00 3.57
N ASP A 26 -37.17 23.08 2.63
CA ASP A 26 -37.13 21.64 2.78
C ASP A 26 -35.75 21.10 3.23
N GLY A 27 -34.76 21.98 3.37
CA GLY A 27 -33.37 21.63 3.72
C GLY A 27 -32.53 21.14 2.56
N VAL A 28 -33.05 21.08 1.33
CA VAL A 28 -32.28 20.68 0.13
C VAL A 28 -31.23 21.76 -0.18
N LEU A 29 -29.99 21.31 -0.43
CA LEU A 29 -28.89 22.21 -0.77
C LEU A 29 -29.07 22.79 -2.17
N GLN A 30 -29.11 24.11 -2.27
CA GLN A 30 -29.30 24.86 -3.51
C GLN A 30 -28.00 25.47 -4.04
N GLY A 31 -27.07 25.78 -3.15
CA GLY A 31 -25.82 26.39 -3.55
C GLY A 31 -24.89 26.71 -2.37
N VAL A 32 -23.72 27.24 -2.73
CA VAL A 32 -22.73 27.72 -1.77
C VAL A 32 -22.36 29.16 -2.05
N VAL A 33 -22.23 29.96 -1.02
CA VAL A 33 -21.80 31.34 -1.09
C VAL A 33 -20.48 31.50 -0.35
N THR A 34 -19.49 32.07 -1.03
CA THR A 34 -18.22 32.41 -0.39
C THR A 34 -18.31 33.71 0.36
N MET A 35 -17.50 33.88 1.41
CA MET A 35 -17.42 35.18 2.13
C MET A 35 -17.01 36.32 1.19
N ARG A 36 -16.16 36.05 0.18
CA ARG A 36 -15.78 37.03 -0.84
C ARG A 36 -17.01 37.52 -1.64
N ALA A 37 -17.86 36.58 -2.09
CA ALA A 37 -19.05 36.92 -2.85
C ALA A 37 -20.02 37.74 -2.02
N LEU A 38 -20.18 37.42 -0.73
CA LEU A 38 -21.00 38.18 0.19
C LEU A 38 -20.50 39.62 0.43
N LEU A 39 -19.18 39.80 0.50
CA LEU A 39 -18.57 41.13 0.73
C LEU A 39 -18.63 42.04 -0.50
N LEU A 40 -18.61 41.44 -1.71
CA LEU A 40 -18.59 42.23 -2.96
C LEU A 40 -19.97 42.39 -3.61
N ALA A 41 -20.99 41.74 -3.08
CA ALA A 41 -22.34 41.80 -3.63
C ALA A 41 -23.09 43.06 -3.19
N ASP A 42 -23.97 43.54 -4.07
CA ASP A 42 -24.89 44.62 -3.73
C ASP A 42 -25.77 44.26 -2.52
N VAL A 43 -26.05 45.25 -1.69
CA VAL A 43 -26.88 45.13 -0.48
C VAL A 43 -28.29 44.62 -0.83
N SER A 44 -28.79 44.95 -2.01
CA SER A 44 -30.10 44.55 -2.52
C SER A 44 -30.11 43.13 -3.16
N ALA A 45 -28.96 42.55 -3.49
CA ALA A 45 -28.86 41.24 -4.15
C ALA A 45 -29.43 40.11 -3.28
N ARG A 46 -29.99 39.10 -3.91
CA ARG A 46 -30.44 37.87 -3.24
C ARG A 46 -29.30 36.86 -3.18
N LEU A 47 -29.34 35.96 -2.20
CA LEU A 47 -28.34 34.84 -2.12
C LEU A 47 -28.35 33.98 -3.36
N SER A 48 -29.51 33.75 -3.96
CA SER A 48 -29.69 33.01 -5.22
C SER A 48 -28.94 33.59 -6.41
N ASP A 49 -28.60 34.87 -6.38
CA ASP A 49 -27.98 35.60 -7.49
C ASP A 49 -26.44 35.53 -7.41
N ILE A 50 -25.92 35.28 -6.22
CA ILE A 50 -24.48 35.28 -5.93
C ILE A 50 -23.95 33.90 -5.54
N MET A 51 -24.81 32.89 -5.33
CA MET A 51 -24.38 31.53 -4.98
C MET A 51 -23.86 30.79 -6.19
N LEU A 52 -22.88 29.94 -5.95
CA LEU A 52 -22.49 28.88 -6.87
C LEU A 52 -23.52 27.77 -6.75
N ARG A 53 -24.21 27.45 -7.86
CA ARG A 53 -25.22 26.41 -7.93
C ARG A 53 -24.56 25.04 -8.05
N ASP A 54 -25.28 23.99 -7.66
CA ASP A 54 -24.85 22.58 -7.76
C ASP A 54 -23.44 22.34 -7.18
N PRO A 55 -23.20 22.72 -5.90
CA PRO A 55 -21.92 22.49 -5.29
C PRO A 55 -21.64 20.99 -5.17
N PHE A 56 -20.39 20.62 -5.26
CA PHE A 56 -19.98 19.24 -4.98
C PHE A 56 -20.34 18.85 -3.55
N THR A 57 -20.99 17.69 -3.38
CA THR A 57 -21.44 17.14 -2.10
C THR A 57 -20.81 15.79 -1.83
N LEU A 58 -20.70 15.43 -0.57
CA LEU A 58 -20.32 14.09 -0.10
C LEU A 58 -21.55 13.37 0.45
N ALA A 59 -21.63 12.07 0.27
CA ALA A 59 -22.67 11.24 0.89
C ALA A 59 -22.27 10.93 2.36
N PRO A 60 -23.24 10.90 3.30
CA PRO A 60 -22.95 10.66 4.71
C PRO A 60 -22.38 9.27 5.00
N GLU A 61 -22.74 8.27 4.21
CA GLU A 61 -22.27 6.88 4.33
C GLU A 61 -20.91 6.64 3.67
N LEU A 62 -20.36 7.65 2.96
CA LEU A 62 -19.10 7.51 2.24
C LEU A 62 -17.94 7.35 3.24
N PRO A 63 -17.14 6.26 3.14
CA PRO A 63 -15.95 6.10 3.97
C PRO A 63 -14.99 7.28 3.84
N LEU A 64 -14.37 7.68 4.95
CA LEU A 64 -13.56 8.90 5.02
C LEU A 64 -12.40 8.91 4.02
N VAL A 65 -11.78 7.74 3.80
CA VAL A 65 -10.70 7.56 2.80
C VAL A 65 -11.20 7.81 1.38
N ASP A 66 -12.41 7.34 1.05
CA ASP A 66 -12.98 7.54 -0.29
C ASP A 66 -13.48 8.98 -0.47
N ALA A 67 -13.99 9.60 0.59
CA ALA A 67 -14.29 11.02 0.61
C ALA A 67 -13.01 11.85 0.37
N ALA A 68 -11.92 11.54 1.06
CA ALA A 68 -10.63 12.20 0.87
C ALA A 68 -10.15 12.10 -0.58
N ARG A 69 -10.25 10.93 -1.21
CA ARG A 69 -9.88 10.74 -2.63
C ARG A 69 -10.70 11.61 -3.59
N GLN A 70 -12.00 11.77 -3.34
CA GLN A 70 -12.87 12.59 -4.18
C GLN A 70 -12.56 14.08 -4.09
N VAL A 71 -12.02 14.54 -2.97
CA VAL A 71 -11.76 15.96 -2.70
C VAL A 71 -10.33 16.41 -3.00
N VAL A 72 -9.37 15.47 -3.16
CA VAL A 72 -7.93 15.77 -3.39
C VAL A 72 -7.71 16.81 -4.50
N ALA A 73 -8.46 16.74 -5.59
CA ALA A 73 -8.32 17.66 -6.72
C ALA A 73 -9.13 18.97 -6.58
N ARG A 74 -9.91 19.12 -5.51
CA ARG A 74 -10.89 20.23 -5.40
C ARG A 74 -10.47 21.36 -4.48
N HIS A 75 -9.68 21.09 -3.46
CA HIS A 75 -9.07 22.05 -2.52
C HIS A 75 -10.04 23.01 -1.81
N PHE A 76 -11.29 22.59 -1.56
CA PHE A 76 -12.21 23.42 -0.80
C PHE A 76 -11.97 23.30 0.73
N PRO A 77 -12.04 24.38 1.51
CA PRO A 77 -11.87 24.32 2.96
C PRO A 77 -12.94 23.50 3.69
N VAL A 78 -14.18 23.49 3.17
CA VAL A 78 -15.32 22.78 3.76
C VAL A 78 -16.16 22.16 2.64
N TYR A 79 -16.61 20.95 2.85
CA TYR A 79 -17.46 20.20 1.93
C TYR A 79 -18.82 19.93 2.56
N PRO A 80 -19.95 20.20 1.87
CA PRO A 80 -21.28 19.86 2.34
C PRO A 80 -21.50 18.35 2.23
N VAL A 81 -22.19 17.79 3.23
CA VAL A 81 -22.61 16.38 3.25
C VAL A 81 -24.12 16.37 3.08
N CYS A 82 -24.60 15.69 2.02
CA CYS A 82 -26.02 15.61 1.68
C CYS A 82 -26.50 14.16 1.63
N ASP A 83 -27.70 13.93 2.09
CA ASP A 83 -28.38 12.64 1.97
C ASP A 83 -28.83 12.36 0.52
N ALA A 84 -29.44 11.19 0.30
CA ALA A 84 -29.93 10.76 -1.02
C ALA A 84 -31.03 11.68 -1.58
N SER A 85 -31.69 12.49 -0.76
CA SER A 85 -32.70 13.48 -1.17
C SER A 85 -32.08 14.86 -1.46
N GLY A 86 -30.75 15.01 -1.33
CA GLY A 86 -30.05 16.28 -1.51
C GLY A 86 -30.12 17.24 -0.31
N ARG A 87 -30.63 16.79 0.84
CA ARG A 87 -30.71 17.60 2.05
C ARG A 87 -29.35 17.70 2.70
N LEU A 88 -28.99 18.89 3.12
CA LEU A 88 -27.76 19.15 3.87
C LEU A 88 -27.87 18.57 5.28
N VAL A 89 -27.16 17.47 5.55
CA VAL A 89 -27.12 16.80 6.87
C VAL A 89 -25.91 17.19 7.70
N GLY A 90 -24.89 17.76 7.08
CA GLY A 90 -23.69 18.18 7.79
C GLY A 90 -22.63 18.80 6.88
N THR A 91 -21.47 19.04 7.45
CA THR A 91 -20.29 19.53 6.72
C THR A 91 -19.04 18.84 7.22
N VAL A 92 -18.06 18.63 6.34
CA VAL A 92 -16.73 18.12 6.71
C VAL A 92 -15.66 19.11 6.27
N ARG A 93 -14.68 19.33 7.14
CA ARG A 93 -13.54 20.21 6.83
C ARG A 93 -12.56 19.47 5.92
N GLY A 94 -12.10 20.13 4.88
CA GLY A 94 -11.08 19.58 3.98
C GLY A 94 -9.81 19.17 4.74
N ARG A 95 -9.39 19.96 5.73
CA ARG A 95 -8.28 19.63 6.61
C ARG A 95 -8.42 18.24 7.27
N THR A 96 -9.58 17.91 7.81
CA THR A 96 -9.83 16.62 8.46
C THR A 96 -9.67 15.47 7.45
N LEU A 97 -10.17 15.63 6.23
CA LEU A 97 -10.02 14.64 5.17
C LEU A 97 -8.55 14.43 4.78
N PHE A 98 -7.77 15.51 4.70
CA PHE A 98 -6.34 15.43 4.39
C PHE A 98 -5.51 14.84 5.53
N GLU A 99 -5.84 15.15 6.79
CA GLU A 99 -5.20 14.57 7.97
C GLU A 99 -5.42 13.06 8.02
N GLU A 100 -6.63 12.58 7.76
CA GLU A 100 -6.93 11.15 7.69
C GLU A 100 -6.22 10.45 6.53
N GLN A 101 -6.17 11.09 5.37
CA GLN A 101 -5.44 10.53 4.24
C GLN A 101 -3.93 10.43 4.50
N ALA A 102 -3.35 11.47 5.12
CA ALA A 102 -1.95 11.46 5.52
C ALA A 102 -1.67 10.36 6.56
N LEU A 103 -2.58 10.15 7.50
CA LEU A 103 -2.51 9.08 8.49
C LEU A 103 -2.57 7.70 7.82
N GLU A 104 -3.48 7.49 6.87
CA GLU A 104 -3.61 6.24 6.12
C GLU A 104 -2.34 5.92 5.32
N ILE A 105 -1.79 6.92 4.60
CA ILE A 105 -0.54 6.76 3.85
C ILE A 105 0.63 6.44 4.79
N SER A 106 0.71 7.11 5.93
CA SER A 106 1.74 6.86 6.96
C SER A 106 1.62 5.46 7.57
N ALA A 107 0.39 5.00 7.80
CA ALA A 107 0.14 3.68 8.38
C ALA A 107 0.48 2.52 7.44
N GLN A 108 0.47 2.73 6.12
CA GLN A 108 0.78 1.69 5.14
C GLN A 108 2.15 1.03 5.35
N ALA A 109 3.17 1.83 5.64
CA ALA A 109 4.52 1.30 5.87
C ALA A 109 4.54 0.39 7.12
N GLY A 110 3.81 0.74 8.16
CA GLY A 110 3.64 -0.10 9.36
C GLY A 110 2.86 -1.37 9.09
N ALA A 111 1.75 -1.26 8.35
CA ALA A 111 0.89 -2.40 8.01
C ALA A 111 1.65 -3.49 7.21
N MET A 112 2.58 -3.08 6.34
CA MET A 112 3.44 -4.01 5.59
C MET A 112 4.34 -4.88 6.48
N VAL A 113 4.57 -4.50 7.73
CA VAL A 113 5.39 -5.25 8.70
C VAL A 113 4.58 -5.65 9.95
N GLY A 114 3.25 -5.58 9.86
CA GLY A 114 2.34 -6.01 10.92
C GLY A 114 2.23 -5.08 12.12
N VAL A 115 2.45 -3.78 11.90
CA VAL A 115 2.21 -2.75 12.90
C VAL A 115 0.82 -2.15 12.72
N GLU A 116 0.03 -2.13 13.79
CA GLU A 116 -1.32 -1.59 13.81
C GLU A 116 -1.34 -0.07 13.61
N LYS A 117 -2.38 0.44 12.93
CA LYS A 117 -2.56 1.88 12.65
C LYS A 117 -2.62 2.74 13.92
N GLU A 118 -3.18 2.18 14.98
CA GLU A 118 -3.36 2.84 16.27
C GLU A 118 -2.06 2.90 17.09
N GLU A 119 -1.04 2.14 16.71
CA GLU A 119 0.21 2.12 17.44
C GLU A 119 1.00 3.42 17.25
N ARG A 120 1.40 4.05 18.33
CA ARG A 120 2.16 5.30 18.39
C ARG A 120 3.37 5.16 19.28
N LEU A 121 4.32 6.08 19.17
CA LEU A 121 5.50 6.12 20.05
C LEU A 121 5.13 6.11 21.55
N ALA A 122 4.04 6.77 21.92
CA ALA A 122 3.55 6.82 23.30
C ALA A 122 2.73 5.60 23.71
N THR A 123 2.53 4.60 22.85
CA THR A 123 1.76 3.41 23.17
C THR A 123 2.52 2.60 24.24
N PRO A 124 1.87 2.26 25.39
CA PRO A 124 2.50 1.46 26.44
C PRO A 124 2.93 0.08 25.91
N TRP A 125 4.09 -0.42 26.34
CA TRP A 125 4.66 -1.67 25.85
C TRP A 125 3.73 -2.91 25.95
N PRO A 126 2.86 -3.09 26.97
CA PRO A 126 1.97 -4.25 27.01
C PRO A 126 0.92 -4.22 25.88
N ARG A 127 0.49 -3.01 25.46
CA ARG A 127 -0.42 -2.83 24.33
C ARG A 127 0.29 -3.07 23.00
N SER A 128 1.50 -2.57 22.83
CA SER A 128 2.34 -2.84 21.66
C SER A 128 2.62 -4.33 21.49
N LEU A 129 2.91 -5.05 22.60
CA LEU A 129 3.09 -6.49 22.57
C LEU A 129 1.83 -7.21 22.08
N ARG A 130 0.65 -6.80 22.57
CA ARG A 130 -0.63 -7.38 22.14
C ARG A 130 -0.91 -7.14 20.64
N PHE A 131 -0.52 -6.00 20.12
CA PHE A 131 -0.69 -5.68 18.70
C PHE A 131 0.25 -6.51 17.81
N ARG A 132 1.54 -6.58 18.13
CA ARG A 132 2.57 -7.17 17.26
C ARG A 132 2.67 -8.70 17.40
N HIS A 133 2.46 -9.25 18.61
CA HIS A 133 2.74 -10.66 18.87
C HIS A 133 1.93 -11.64 18.01
N PRO A 134 0.61 -11.48 17.80
CA PRO A 134 -0.14 -12.38 16.92
C PRO A 134 0.41 -12.42 15.49
N TRP A 135 0.81 -11.28 14.97
CA TRP A 135 1.42 -11.17 13.66
C TRP A 135 2.75 -11.92 13.57
N LEU A 136 3.62 -11.75 14.57
CA LEU A 136 4.91 -12.44 14.64
C LEU A 136 4.73 -13.96 14.74
N GLN A 137 3.73 -14.44 15.48
CA GLN A 137 3.43 -15.88 15.56
C GLN A 137 2.96 -16.43 14.21
N LEU A 138 2.07 -15.71 13.52
CA LEU A 138 1.63 -16.11 12.19
C LEU A 138 2.80 -16.16 11.20
N ASN A 139 3.66 -15.14 11.22
CA ASN A 139 4.86 -15.11 10.38
C ASN A 139 5.83 -16.26 10.71
N LEU A 140 5.99 -16.61 11.99
CA LEU A 140 6.78 -17.77 12.40
C LEU A 140 6.22 -19.08 11.85
N LEU A 141 4.89 -19.29 11.95
CA LEU A 141 4.24 -20.48 11.41
C LEU A 141 4.47 -20.63 9.90
N THR A 142 4.38 -19.52 9.17
CA THR A 142 4.63 -19.54 7.72
C THR A 142 6.12 -19.72 7.39
N ALA A 143 7.04 -19.23 8.23
CA ALA A 143 8.46 -19.48 8.07
C ALA A 143 8.83 -20.98 8.22
N PHE A 144 8.09 -21.75 9.00
CA PHE A 144 8.27 -23.21 9.05
C PHE A 144 7.97 -23.90 7.72
N LEU A 145 7.14 -23.33 6.85
CA LEU A 145 6.94 -23.88 5.50
C LEU A 145 8.22 -23.76 4.67
N ALA A 146 8.90 -22.62 4.73
CA ALA A 146 10.19 -22.45 4.07
C ALA A 146 11.27 -23.39 4.65
N ALA A 147 11.29 -23.54 5.98
CA ALA A 147 12.18 -24.48 6.65
C ALA A 147 11.90 -25.93 6.23
N ALA A 148 10.63 -26.32 6.07
CA ALA A 148 10.27 -27.65 5.59
C ALA A 148 10.76 -27.89 4.16
N VAL A 149 10.69 -26.89 3.28
CA VAL A 149 11.28 -26.99 1.92
C VAL A 149 12.77 -27.24 2.00
N VAL A 150 13.51 -26.50 2.82
CA VAL A 150 14.96 -26.74 3.03
C VAL A 150 15.22 -28.14 3.56
N GLY A 151 14.40 -28.63 4.51
CA GLY A 151 14.49 -29.96 5.07
C GLY A 151 14.38 -31.12 4.05
N VAL A 152 13.52 -30.92 3.01
CA VAL A 152 13.42 -31.90 1.91
C VAL A 152 14.74 -32.07 1.17
N PHE A 153 15.58 -31.03 1.10
CA PHE A 153 16.87 -31.05 0.40
C PHE A 153 18.08 -31.24 1.32
N GLN A 154 17.86 -31.70 2.56
CA GLN A 154 18.96 -31.91 3.51
C GLN A 154 20.11 -32.70 2.93
N GLY A 155 19.86 -33.82 2.25
CA GLY A 155 20.93 -34.64 1.64
C GLY A 155 21.72 -33.92 0.55
N THR A 156 21.15 -32.94 -0.14
CA THR A 156 21.88 -32.11 -1.11
C THR A 156 22.77 -31.09 -0.36
N ILE A 157 22.26 -30.52 0.72
CA ILE A 157 23.01 -29.54 1.55
C ILE A 157 24.18 -30.26 2.25
N ASP A 158 23.96 -31.44 2.79
CA ASP A 158 25.01 -32.22 3.46
C ASP A 158 26.18 -32.55 2.51
N ARG A 159 25.89 -32.79 1.22
CA ARG A 159 26.93 -33.00 0.18
C ARG A 159 27.61 -31.70 -0.23
N LEU A 160 26.88 -30.61 -0.26
CA LEU A 160 27.31 -29.31 -0.79
C LEU A 160 27.04 -28.19 0.25
N VAL A 161 27.79 -28.21 1.33
CA VAL A 161 27.60 -27.25 2.47
C VAL A 161 27.65 -25.78 2.01
N VAL A 162 28.37 -25.50 0.92
CA VAL A 162 28.45 -24.15 0.32
C VAL A 162 27.06 -23.60 -0.06
N LEU A 163 26.07 -24.45 -0.35
CA LEU A 163 24.71 -24.03 -0.67
C LEU A 163 24.05 -23.29 0.55
N ALA A 164 24.31 -23.80 1.77
CA ALA A 164 23.76 -23.22 2.98
C ALA A 164 24.18 -21.74 3.17
N VAL A 165 25.39 -21.38 2.73
CA VAL A 165 25.91 -20.00 2.80
C VAL A 165 25.11 -19.05 1.91
N PHE A 166 24.54 -19.55 0.80
CA PHE A 166 23.81 -18.72 -0.17
C PHE A 166 22.29 -18.71 0.04
N LEU A 167 21.72 -19.57 0.90
CA LEU A 167 20.29 -19.56 1.22
C LEU A 167 19.81 -18.17 1.69
N PRO A 168 20.45 -17.51 2.67
CA PRO A 168 20.02 -16.18 3.11
C PRO A 168 20.20 -15.11 2.01
N VAL A 169 21.16 -15.25 1.11
CA VAL A 169 21.37 -14.33 -0.01
C VAL A 169 20.20 -14.39 -0.98
N LEU A 170 19.76 -15.61 -1.35
CA LEU A 170 18.63 -15.78 -2.27
C LEU A 170 17.30 -15.33 -1.61
N ALA A 171 17.03 -15.78 -0.39
CA ALA A 171 15.82 -15.40 0.33
C ALA A 171 15.73 -13.87 0.52
N GLY A 172 16.82 -13.24 0.98
CA GLY A 172 16.87 -11.80 1.21
C GLY A 172 16.59 -10.98 -0.04
N GLN A 173 17.22 -11.34 -1.17
CA GLN A 173 17.05 -10.59 -2.43
C GLN A 173 15.70 -10.84 -3.10
N SER A 174 15.20 -12.07 -3.07
CA SER A 174 13.87 -12.36 -3.58
C SER A 174 12.79 -11.66 -2.74
N GLY A 175 12.93 -11.67 -1.42
CA GLY A 175 12.06 -10.93 -0.50
C GLY A 175 12.06 -9.43 -0.78
N ASN A 176 13.24 -8.81 -0.94
CA ASN A 176 13.36 -7.39 -1.29
C ASN A 176 12.66 -7.05 -2.61
N THR A 177 12.84 -7.88 -3.64
CA THR A 177 12.18 -7.70 -4.95
C THR A 177 10.65 -7.74 -4.79
N GLY A 178 10.14 -8.71 -4.04
CA GLY A 178 8.72 -8.84 -3.75
C GLY A 178 8.17 -7.64 -2.97
N CYS A 179 8.89 -7.18 -1.93
CA CYS A 179 8.50 -6.01 -1.13
C CYS A 179 8.47 -4.71 -1.96
N GLN A 180 9.39 -4.53 -2.90
CA GLN A 180 9.38 -3.38 -3.81
C GLN A 180 8.14 -3.40 -4.72
N ALA A 181 7.82 -4.53 -5.33
CA ALA A 181 6.61 -4.69 -6.14
C ALA A 181 5.33 -4.50 -5.32
N LEU A 182 5.29 -5.04 -4.10
CA LEU A 182 4.18 -4.85 -3.16
C LEU A 182 3.99 -3.38 -2.82
N ALA A 183 5.06 -2.66 -2.45
CA ALA A 183 4.99 -1.26 -2.08
C ALA A 183 4.44 -0.37 -3.21
N VAL A 184 4.89 -0.59 -4.45
CA VAL A 184 4.39 0.12 -5.63
C VAL A 184 2.92 -0.22 -5.89
N THR A 185 2.54 -1.49 -5.77
CA THR A 185 1.15 -1.94 -5.97
C THR A 185 0.21 -1.35 -4.93
N LEU A 186 0.58 -1.39 -3.64
CA LEU A 186 -0.22 -0.80 -2.57
C LEU A 186 -0.36 0.71 -2.74
N ARG A 187 0.71 1.41 -3.11
CA ARG A 187 0.65 2.85 -3.41
C ARG A 187 -0.35 3.14 -4.52
N GLY A 188 -0.28 2.42 -5.65
CA GLY A 188 -1.22 2.58 -6.76
C GLY A 188 -2.68 2.28 -6.37
N LEU A 189 -2.89 1.31 -5.47
CA LEU A 189 -4.21 1.00 -4.91
C LEU A 189 -4.75 2.14 -4.03
N THR A 190 -3.91 2.69 -3.15
CA THR A 190 -4.28 3.78 -2.22
C THR A 190 -4.56 5.08 -2.97
N LEU A 191 -3.74 5.41 -3.97
CA LEU A 191 -3.93 6.61 -4.78
C LEU A 191 -5.03 6.47 -5.85
N GLY A 192 -5.62 5.27 -6.01
CA GLY A 192 -6.66 5.03 -7.00
C GLY A 192 -6.17 5.06 -8.46
N GLU A 193 -4.86 4.86 -8.69
CA GLU A 193 -4.25 4.89 -10.02
C GLU A 193 -4.61 3.67 -10.87
N LEU A 194 -5.03 2.56 -10.25
CA LEU A 194 -5.37 1.32 -10.94
C LEU A 194 -6.79 1.36 -11.51
N ARG A 195 -6.88 1.62 -12.81
CA ARG A 195 -8.14 1.53 -13.59
C ARG A 195 -8.39 0.09 -14.05
N ARG A 196 -9.63 -0.18 -14.54
CA ARG A 196 -9.95 -1.50 -15.13
C ARG A 196 -9.03 -1.76 -16.34
N GLY A 197 -8.24 -2.83 -16.28
CA GLY A 197 -7.28 -3.23 -17.32
C GLY A 197 -5.81 -2.97 -16.97
N ASP A 198 -5.49 -2.05 -16.06
CA ASP A 198 -4.10 -1.71 -15.71
C ASP A 198 -3.42 -2.79 -14.86
N ALA A 199 -4.20 -3.65 -14.19
CA ALA A 199 -3.66 -4.75 -13.38
C ALA A 199 -2.75 -5.69 -14.19
N ARG A 200 -3.12 -6.03 -15.44
CA ARG A 200 -2.30 -6.89 -16.30
C ARG A 200 -0.98 -6.22 -16.68
N ARG A 201 -1.02 -4.93 -16.97
CA ARG A 201 0.18 -4.13 -17.30
C ARG A 201 1.12 -4.04 -16.09
N LEU A 202 0.56 -3.82 -14.90
CA LEU A 202 1.33 -3.80 -13.66
C LEU A 202 2.02 -5.14 -13.43
N VAL A 203 1.30 -6.26 -13.47
CA VAL A 203 1.86 -7.61 -13.28
C VAL A 203 2.95 -7.91 -14.31
N ALA A 204 2.72 -7.60 -15.60
CA ALA A 204 3.71 -7.79 -16.64
C ALA A 204 4.97 -6.94 -16.41
N LYS A 205 4.79 -5.69 -15.99
CA LYS A 205 5.89 -4.77 -15.63
C LYS A 205 6.71 -5.32 -14.46
N GLU A 206 6.06 -5.75 -13.37
CA GLU A 206 6.76 -6.28 -12.19
C GLU A 206 7.45 -7.63 -12.50
N GLY A 207 6.87 -8.47 -13.35
CA GLY A 207 7.53 -9.67 -13.85
C GLY A 207 8.78 -9.36 -14.69
N LEU A 208 8.70 -8.36 -15.58
CA LEU A 208 9.86 -7.91 -16.36
C LEU A 208 10.94 -7.28 -15.48
N LEU A 209 10.57 -6.48 -14.50
CA LEU A 209 11.52 -5.90 -13.52
C LEU A 209 12.17 -7.01 -12.69
N GLY A 210 11.41 -8.02 -12.28
CA GLY A 210 11.93 -9.22 -11.62
C GLY A 210 12.96 -9.94 -12.47
N LEU A 211 12.71 -10.10 -13.78
CA LEU A 211 13.65 -10.70 -14.71
C LEU A 211 14.94 -9.88 -14.85
N LEU A 212 14.82 -8.60 -15.14
CA LEU A 212 15.97 -7.71 -15.38
C LEU A 212 16.82 -7.54 -14.11
N ASN A 213 16.20 -7.15 -13.00
CA ASN A 213 16.91 -6.98 -11.72
C ASN A 213 17.44 -8.30 -11.21
N GLY A 214 16.64 -9.38 -11.31
CA GLY A 214 17.05 -10.73 -10.93
C GLY A 214 18.26 -11.22 -11.72
N SER A 215 18.34 -10.92 -13.01
CA SER A 215 19.51 -11.26 -13.85
C SER A 215 20.76 -10.47 -13.44
N LEU A 216 20.62 -9.17 -13.17
CA LEU A 216 21.75 -8.32 -12.75
C LEU A 216 22.27 -8.73 -11.36
N VAL A 217 21.37 -8.89 -10.39
CA VAL A 217 21.73 -9.31 -9.03
C VAL A 217 22.20 -10.78 -9.03
N GLY A 218 21.56 -11.62 -9.84
CA GLY A 218 21.93 -13.03 -10.02
C GLY A 218 23.34 -13.18 -10.59
N LEU A 219 23.73 -12.32 -11.54
CA LEU A 219 25.12 -12.30 -12.05
C LEU A 219 26.11 -12.01 -10.92
N THR A 220 25.85 -11.01 -10.11
CA THR A 220 26.70 -10.64 -8.97
C THR A 220 26.78 -11.77 -7.93
N ALA A 221 25.62 -12.37 -7.59
CA ALA A 221 25.56 -13.47 -6.64
C ALA A 221 26.24 -14.74 -7.19
N GLY A 222 26.07 -15.04 -8.48
CA GLY A 222 26.73 -16.14 -9.17
C GLY A 222 28.25 -15.99 -9.21
N LEU A 223 28.75 -14.78 -9.46
CA LEU A 223 30.18 -14.48 -9.35
C LEU A 223 30.68 -14.67 -7.92
N GLY A 224 29.91 -14.24 -6.92
CA GLY A 224 30.22 -14.48 -5.50
C GLY A 224 30.29 -15.98 -5.20
N MET A 225 29.33 -16.77 -5.67
CA MET A 225 29.38 -18.24 -5.54
C MET A 225 30.61 -18.84 -6.22
N LEU A 226 30.96 -18.39 -7.43
CA LEU A 226 32.13 -18.84 -8.13
C LEU A 226 33.43 -18.66 -7.32
N VAL A 227 33.58 -17.49 -6.71
CA VAL A 227 34.74 -17.17 -5.86
C VAL A 227 34.77 -18.06 -4.63
N VAL A 228 33.65 -18.19 -3.91
CA VAL A 228 33.58 -19.00 -2.68
C VAL A 228 33.76 -20.45 -2.97
N ALA A 229 33.11 -21.00 -4.00
CA ALA A 229 33.23 -22.41 -4.39
C ALA A 229 34.67 -22.77 -4.81
N ARG A 230 35.33 -21.88 -5.56
CA ARG A 230 36.76 -22.08 -5.91
C ARG A 230 37.68 -22.04 -4.70
N ALA A 231 37.47 -21.12 -3.81
CA ALA A 231 38.25 -21.01 -2.57
C ALA A 231 38.08 -22.25 -1.68
N GLN A 232 36.93 -22.91 -1.74
CA GLN A 232 36.65 -24.17 -1.03
C GLN A 232 37.09 -25.43 -1.83
N GLY A 233 37.69 -25.26 -3.01
CA GLY A 233 38.15 -26.39 -3.83
C GLY A 233 37.04 -27.21 -4.47
N GLN A 234 35.82 -26.60 -4.62
CA GLN A 234 34.70 -27.32 -5.25
C GLN A 234 34.96 -27.54 -6.74
N PRO A 235 34.91 -28.78 -7.25
CA PRO A 235 35.20 -29.07 -8.64
C PRO A 235 34.21 -28.47 -9.62
N GLU A 236 32.94 -28.34 -9.22
CA GLU A 236 31.85 -27.83 -10.05
C GLU A 236 31.50 -26.36 -9.77
N ALA A 237 32.51 -25.53 -9.40
CA ALA A 237 32.30 -24.15 -9.05
C ALA A 237 31.54 -23.33 -10.11
N HIS A 238 31.73 -23.61 -11.40
CA HIS A 238 31.01 -22.94 -12.49
C HIS A 238 29.53 -23.31 -12.53
N VAL A 239 29.20 -24.60 -12.27
CA VAL A 239 27.82 -25.07 -12.21
C VAL A 239 27.11 -24.47 -11.03
N LEU A 240 27.76 -24.42 -9.86
CA LEU A 240 27.21 -23.73 -8.66
C LEU A 240 26.96 -22.27 -8.92
N ALA A 241 27.86 -21.55 -9.59
CA ALA A 241 27.69 -20.17 -9.97
C ALA A 241 26.47 -19.98 -10.90
N PHE A 242 26.31 -20.86 -11.90
CA PHE A 242 25.14 -20.81 -12.78
C PHE A 242 23.85 -21.14 -12.03
N VAL A 243 23.84 -22.08 -11.10
CA VAL A 243 22.70 -22.44 -10.26
C VAL A 243 22.25 -21.23 -9.45
N VAL A 244 23.17 -20.49 -8.81
CA VAL A 244 22.84 -19.27 -8.07
C VAL A 244 22.27 -18.20 -8.99
N PHE A 245 22.90 -17.97 -10.15
CA PHE A 245 22.41 -17.02 -11.14
C PHE A 245 20.98 -17.34 -11.59
N ALA A 246 20.74 -18.57 -12.02
CA ALA A 246 19.44 -18.99 -12.53
C ALA A 246 18.36 -18.98 -11.45
N ALA A 247 18.68 -19.48 -10.24
CA ALA A 247 17.78 -19.48 -9.10
C ALA A 247 17.41 -18.05 -8.68
N MET A 248 18.39 -17.15 -8.59
CA MET A 248 18.15 -15.74 -8.24
C MET A 248 17.25 -15.06 -9.27
N THR A 249 17.53 -15.25 -10.56
CA THR A 249 16.72 -14.66 -11.63
C THR A 249 15.28 -15.16 -11.56
N ALA A 250 15.08 -16.49 -11.49
CA ALA A 250 13.75 -17.08 -11.41
C ALA A 250 13.00 -16.67 -10.14
N SER A 251 13.67 -16.64 -8.99
CA SER A 251 13.08 -16.21 -7.72
C SER A 251 12.63 -14.75 -7.75
N CYS A 252 13.43 -13.84 -8.32
CA CYS A 252 13.05 -12.44 -8.46
C CYS A 252 11.84 -12.25 -9.39
N VAL A 253 11.71 -13.04 -10.45
CA VAL A 253 10.51 -13.05 -11.31
C VAL A 253 9.28 -13.46 -10.51
N VAL A 254 9.37 -14.58 -9.79
CA VAL A 254 8.26 -15.07 -8.94
C VAL A 254 7.89 -14.02 -7.89
N SER A 255 8.89 -13.42 -7.26
CA SER A 255 8.70 -12.39 -6.21
C SER A 255 8.05 -11.12 -6.74
N GLY A 256 8.49 -10.62 -7.91
CA GLY A 256 7.88 -9.46 -8.55
C GLY A 256 6.43 -9.72 -8.93
N LEU A 257 6.13 -10.88 -9.51
CA LEU A 257 4.77 -11.30 -9.83
C LEU A 257 3.91 -11.43 -8.55
N ALA A 258 4.43 -12.09 -7.51
CA ALA A 258 3.72 -12.26 -6.23
C ALA A 258 3.43 -10.92 -5.55
N GLY A 259 4.41 -10.00 -5.53
CA GLY A 259 4.26 -8.66 -4.96
C GLY A 259 3.16 -7.82 -5.63
N ALA A 260 2.90 -8.05 -6.91
CA ALA A 260 1.79 -7.42 -7.62
C ALA A 260 0.46 -8.21 -7.48
N LEU A 261 0.49 -9.52 -7.61
CA LEU A 261 -0.72 -10.36 -7.65
C LEU A 261 -1.40 -10.50 -6.29
N ILE A 262 -0.63 -10.65 -5.20
CA ILE A 262 -1.16 -10.89 -3.86
C ILE A 262 -2.09 -9.76 -3.42
N PRO A 263 -1.68 -8.46 -3.40
CA PRO A 263 -2.55 -7.38 -2.97
C PRO A 263 -3.77 -7.19 -3.89
N LEU A 264 -3.61 -7.42 -5.20
CA LEU A 264 -4.71 -7.35 -6.15
C LEU A 264 -5.76 -8.44 -5.90
N THR A 265 -5.32 -9.64 -5.54
CA THR A 265 -6.19 -10.77 -5.23
C THR A 265 -6.93 -10.55 -3.90
N LEU A 266 -6.20 -10.13 -2.85
CA LEU A 266 -6.80 -9.82 -1.54
C LEU A 266 -7.86 -8.74 -1.64
N ARG A 267 -7.60 -7.67 -2.40
CA ARG A 267 -8.59 -6.62 -2.68
C ARG A 267 -9.84 -7.18 -3.36
N ARG A 268 -9.69 -8.10 -4.32
CA ARG A 268 -10.84 -8.74 -5.01
C ARG A 268 -11.66 -9.61 -4.05
N LEU A 269 -11.03 -10.21 -3.07
CA LEU A 269 -11.67 -11.03 -2.03
C LEU A 269 -12.28 -10.19 -0.89
N GLY A 270 -12.14 -8.85 -0.93
CA GLY A 270 -12.65 -7.95 0.09
C GLY A 270 -11.78 -7.89 1.36
N ALA A 271 -10.58 -8.48 1.33
CA ALA A 271 -9.61 -8.39 2.42
C ALA A 271 -8.74 -7.12 2.27
N ASP A 272 -8.22 -6.62 3.41
CA ASP A 272 -7.28 -5.52 3.40
C ASP A 272 -5.96 -5.96 2.75
N PRO A 273 -5.59 -5.37 1.59
CA PRO A 273 -4.38 -5.76 0.90
C PRO A 273 -3.11 -5.33 1.63
N ALA A 274 -3.14 -4.30 2.49
CA ALA A 274 -1.95 -3.81 3.18
C ALA A 274 -1.52 -4.78 4.30
N THR A 275 -2.46 -5.27 5.08
CA THR A 275 -2.18 -6.08 6.26
C THR A 275 -1.80 -7.51 5.90
N ALA A 276 -2.57 -8.19 5.04
CA ALA A 276 -2.36 -9.61 4.77
C ALA A 276 -1.26 -9.91 3.74
N SER A 277 -0.91 -8.91 2.89
CA SER A 277 -0.02 -9.15 1.74
C SER A 277 1.40 -9.55 2.14
N SER A 278 1.96 -8.98 3.20
CA SER A 278 3.39 -9.20 3.48
C SER A 278 3.69 -10.61 3.99
N ILE A 279 2.87 -11.20 4.86
CA ILE A 279 3.08 -12.59 5.31
C ILE A 279 2.98 -13.56 4.15
N VAL A 280 1.93 -13.41 3.32
CA VAL A 280 1.75 -14.27 2.15
C VAL A 280 2.91 -14.09 1.18
N LEU A 281 3.37 -12.85 1.00
CA LEU A 281 4.50 -12.54 0.12
C LEU A 281 5.80 -13.15 0.62
N THR A 282 6.19 -12.91 1.89
CA THR A 282 7.45 -13.43 2.43
C THR A 282 7.48 -14.95 2.38
N THR A 283 6.38 -15.60 2.74
CA THR A 283 6.25 -17.06 2.62
C THR A 283 6.44 -17.54 1.17
N ALA A 284 5.76 -16.91 0.23
CA ALA A 284 5.85 -17.28 -1.18
C ALA A 284 7.26 -17.06 -1.74
N THR A 285 7.91 -15.95 -1.38
CA THR A 285 9.26 -15.63 -1.85
C THR A 285 10.31 -16.57 -1.24
N ASP A 286 10.21 -16.90 0.05
CA ASP A 286 11.13 -17.80 0.73
C ASP A 286 11.00 -19.23 0.20
N VAL A 287 9.78 -19.76 0.11
CA VAL A 287 9.52 -21.11 -0.46
C VAL A 287 10.00 -21.17 -1.90
N ALA A 288 9.70 -20.18 -2.73
CA ALA A 288 10.10 -20.17 -4.14
C ALA A 288 11.62 -20.07 -4.29
N SER A 289 12.28 -19.15 -3.57
CA SER A 289 13.73 -18.95 -3.71
C SER A 289 14.54 -20.14 -3.23
N MET A 290 14.23 -20.66 -2.04
CA MET A 290 14.92 -21.82 -1.49
C MET A 290 14.61 -23.09 -2.29
N GLY A 291 13.34 -23.28 -2.66
CA GLY A 291 12.91 -24.42 -3.47
C GLY A 291 13.55 -24.45 -4.85
N LEU A 292 13.54 -23.34 -5.59
CA LEU A 292 14.17 -23.23 -6.90
C LEU A 292 15.69 -23.45 -6.82
N PHE A 293 16.34 -22.82 -5.84
CA PHE A 293 17.78 -22.93 -5.66
C PHE A 293 18.21 -24.35 -5.36
N LEU A 294 17.59 -25.01 -4.37
CA LEU A 294 17.97 -26.37 -3.98
C LEU A 294 17.57 -27.42 -5.02
N THR A 295 16.44 -27.19 -5.71
CA THR A 295 16.05 -28.05 -6.84
C THR A 295 17.07 -27.95 -7.96
N LEU A 296 17.47 -26.75 -8.40
CA LEU A 296 18.47 -26.59 -9.45
C LEU A 296 19.83 -27.18 -9.03
N ALA A 297 20.24 -26.96 -7.78
CA ALA A 297 21.46 -27.54 -7.25
C ALA A 297 21.42 -29.10 -7.29
N THR A 298 20.29 -29.68 -6.86
CA THR A 298 20.13 -31.15 -6.87
C THR A 298 20.16 -31.76 -8.27
N LEU A 299 19.60 -31.03 -9.26
CA LEU A 299 19.51 -31.50 -10.63
C LEU A 299 20.79 -31.30 -11.44
N LEU A 300 21.53 -30.23 -11.19
CA LEU A 300 22.65 -29.80 -12.04
C LEU A 300 24.03 -30.11 -11.45
N VAL A 301 24.15 -30.23 -10.12
CA VAL A 301 25.42 -30.55 -9.45
C VAL A 301 25.47 -32.05 -9.16
N ARG A 302 26.43 -32.78 -9.71
CA ARG A 302 26.56 -34.21 -9.58
C ARG A 302 27.52 -34.66 -8.47
#